data_67b6ea4da6447a5ccc7efc5a97d7db2f
#
_entry.id   67b6ea4da6447a5ccc7efc5a97d7db2f
#
_cell.length_a   1.000
_cell.length_b   1.000
_cell.length_c   1.000
_cell.angle_alpha   90.00
_cell.angle_beta   90.00
_cell.angle_gamma   90.00
#
_symmetry.space_group_name_H-M   'P 1'
#
loop_
_entity.id
_entity.type
_entity.pdbx_description
1 polymer ?
#
loop_
_entity_poly.entity_id
_entity_poly.type
_entity_poly.pdbx_seq_one_letter_code
_entity_poly.pdbx_strand_id
1 'polypeptide(L)'
;MNNQLAIVIPAYKATFLKAALDSIASQTCSDFTLYIGDDCSPHNLEKIVKQYRDKINLIYHRFDINLGSSNLVGQWERCIALTNGEPYIWLFSDDDIMEPRCVESFLSLPVNIRENYLVHFNIKVIDDKENVIKEPCRYPERMSAKEYLDAKLFQKGIISYVVEFIFPRWLYEQTGGFQKYDLAWGSDMMTWIKFADRCNGIFTTDKAKVMWRSSAENISPDKSHPIYMRKMLANIAYTADIVAFLNKNNYPVTFKYVRNVWGNLFRNICFINKNDLRLLKASYNESIGFNAFSYMAYITVKVKSIFC
;
A
#
# COMPACT_ATOMS: atom_id res chain seq x y z
N MET A 1 1.28 6.37 30.75
CA MET A 1 0.80 5.15 30.05
C MET A 1 1.21 5.32 28.61
N ASN A 2 1.81 4.31 27.98
CA ASN A 2 2.11 4.39 26.54
C ASN A 2 0.80 4.26 25.79
N ASN A 3 0.58 5.10 24.78
CA ASN A 3 -0.57 4.99 23.88
C ASN A 3 -0.62 3.64 23.19
N GLN A 4 -1.82 3.20 22.81
CA GLN A 4 -2.03 1.88 22.19
C GLN A 4 -1.68 1.86 20.71
N LEU A 5 -1.81 2.99 20.00
CA LEU A 5 -1.68 3.07 18.55
C LEU A 5 -0.61 4.09 18.14
N ALA A 6 0.33 3.68 17.30
CA ALA A 6 1.21 4.56 16.56
C ALA A 6 0.59 4.88 15.19
N ILE A 7 0.22 6.13 14.94
CA ILE A 7 -0.11 6.62 13.60
C ILE A 7 1.18 7.18 13.01
N VAL A 8 1.60 6.70 11.83
CA VAL A 8 2.89 7.04 11.23
C VAL A 8 2.66 7.69 9.88
N ILE A 9 3.12 8.91 9.69
CA ILE A 9 3.05 9.64 8.42
C ILE A 9 4.48 9.85 7.86
N PRO A 10 4.83 9.14 6.79
CA PRO A 10 5.96 9.50 5.93
C PRO A 10 5.58 10.77 5.16
N ALA A 11 6.06 11.93 5.57
CA ALA A 11 5.64 13.22 5.05
C ALA A 11 6.67 13.80 4.06
N TYR A 12 6.18 14.31 2.94
CA TYR A 12 7.00 15.02 1.95
C TYR A 12 6.25 16.20 1.33
N LYS A 13 4.94 16.05 1.11
CA LYS A 13 4.09 17.06 0.48
C LYS A 13 3.49 17.99 1.54
N ALA A 14 3.38 19.27 1.21
CA ALA A 14 2.76 20.25 2.10
C ALA A 14 1.28 20.51 1.77
N THR A 15 0.87 20.25 0.53
CA THR A 15 -0.41 20.67 -0.05
C THR A 15 -1.61 20.23 0.77
N PHE A 16 -1.64 18.95 1.18
CA PHE A 16 -2.76 18.36 1.90
C PHE A 16 -2.43 18.00 3.36
N LEU A 17 -1.17 18.21 3.80
CA LEU A 17 -0.74 17.84 5.16
C LEU A 17 -1.62 18.46 6.25
N LYS A 18 -2.06 19.72 6.04
CA LYS A 18 -2.97 20.36 7.00
C LYS A 18 -4.29 19.60 7.13
N ALA A 19 -4.90 19.20 6.03
CA ALA A 19 -6.16 18.44 6.04
C ALA A 19 -5.99 17.06 6.70
N ALA A 20 -4.89 16.36 6.41
CA ALA A 20 -4.55 15.11 7.10
C ALA A 20 -4.43 15.31 8.61
N LEU A 21 -3.68 16.33 9.06
CA LEU A 21 -3.51 16.64 10.49
C LEU A 21 -4.82 17.10 11.17
N ASP A 22 -5.66 17.87 10.49
CA ASP A 22 -6.99 18.26 11.00
C ASP A 22 -7.85 17.02 11.24
N SER A 23 -7.83 16.04 10.32
CA SER A 23 -8.58 14.80 10.46
C SER A 23 -8.11 13.93 11.64
N ILE A 24 -6.79 13.91 11.88
CA ILE A 24 -6.19 13.19 13.02
C ILE A 24 -6.47 13.93 14.33
N ALA A 25 -6.38 15.25 14.35
CA ALA A 25 -6.67 16.05 15.54
C ALA A 25 -8.15 16.03 15.93
N SER A 26 -9.05 15.70 15.00
CA SER A 26 -10.50 15.58 15.24
C SER A 26 -10.95 14.20 15.70
N GLN A 27 -10.03 13.25 15.92
CA GLN A 27 -10.40 11.91 16.39
C GLN A 27 -11.08 11.94 17.75
N THR A 28 -12.16 11.18 17.88
CA THR A 28 -12.96 11.07 19.14
C THR A 28 -12.23 10.32 20.24
N CYS A 29 -11.18 9.59 19.91
CA CYS A 29 -10.31 8.89 20.85
C CYS A 29 -8.87 9.35 20.63
N SER A 30 -8.19 9.73 21.70
CA SER A 30 -6.82 10.27 21.71
C SER A 30 -5.74 9.26 22.16
N ASP A 31 -6.08 7.97 22.32
CA ASP A 31 -5.14 6.92 22.74
C ASP A 31 -4.21 6.50 21.59
N PHE A 32 -3.55 7.48 21.00
CA PHE A 32 -2.54 7.30 19.95
C PHE A 32 -1.41 8.31 20.06
N THR A 33 -0.25 7.96 19.49
CA THR A 33 0.85 8.89 19.22
C THR A 33 0.99 9.06 17.71
N LEU A 34 1.03 10.30 17.23
CA LEU A 34 1.31 10.62 15.84
C LEU A 34 2.81 10.80 15.63
N TYR A 35 3.38 10.04 14.70
CA TYR A 35 4.77 10.15 14.26
C TYR A 35 4.82 10.70 12.86
N ILE A 36 5.50 11.82 12.66
CA ILE A 36 5.70 12.43 11.35
C ILE A 36 7.18 12.38 11.00
N GLY A 37 7.51 11.57 9.99
CA GLY A 37 8.85 11.48 9.42
C GLY A 37 8.96 12.33 8.14
N ASP A 38 9.44 13.55 8.26
CA ASP A 38 9.70 14.46 7.14
C ASP A 38 10.87 13.95 6.30
N ASP A 39 10.60 13.57 5.07
CA ASP A 39 11.57 12.98 4.12
C ASP A 39 12.45 14.04 3.43
N CYS A 40 13.03 14.94 4.21
CA CYS A 40 13.82 16.08 3.71
C CYS A 40 13.02 16.91 2.70
N SER A 41 11.74 17.20 3.03
CA SER A 41 10.85 17.95 2.16
C SER A 41 11.43 19.31 1.77
N PRO A 42 11.26 19.79 0.54
CA PRO A 42 11.60 21.16 0.15
C PRO A 42 10.68 22.21 0.81
N HIS A 43 9.58 21.75 1.42
CA HIS A 43 8.61 22.61 2.11
C HIS A 43 8.89 22.68 3.60
N ASN A 44 8.45 23.76 4.26
CA ASN A 44 8.56 23.90 5.71
C ASN A 44 7.39 23.18 6.40
N LEU A 45 7.43 21.81 6.43
CA LEU A 45 6.40 21.00 7.06
C LEU A 45 6.31 21.25 8.57
N GLU A 46 7.44 21.55 9.22
CA GLU A 46 7.49 21.82 10.67
C GLU A 46 6.59 22.98 11.07
N LYS A 47 6.49 24.03 10.22
CA LYS A 47 5.61 25.18 10.48
C LYS A 47 4.13 24.77 10.52
N ILE A 48 3.73 23.81 9.70
CA ILE A 48 2.37 23.25 9.70
C ILE A 48 2.16 22.40 10.95
N VAL A 49 3.09 21.49 11.21
CA VAL A 49 3.03 20.50 12.30
C VAL A 49 3.00 21.16 13.68
N LYS A 50 3.75 22.26 13.90
CA LYS A 50 3.78 22.99 15.16
C LYS A 50 2.41 23.46 15.66
N GLN A 51 1.42 23.66 14.76
CA GLN A 51 0.06 24.11 15.12
C GLN A 51 -0.77 23.01 15.82
N TYR A 52 -0.26 21.76 15.85
CA TYR A 52 -0.94 20.60 16.40
C TYR A 52 -0.32 20.04 17.69
N ARG A 53 0.84 20.58 18.13
CA ARG A 53 1.58 20.07 19.31
C ARG A 53 0.76 20.11 20.60
N ASP A 54 -0.10 21.10 20.74
CA ASP A 54 -0.97 21.24 21.91
C ASP A 54 -2.33 20.52 21.77
N LYS A 55 -2.59 19.90 20.61
CA LYS A 55 -3.86 19.25 20.30
C LYS A 55 -3.78 17.72 20.36
N ILE A 56 -2.65 17.16 19.98
CA ILE A 56 -2.41 15.71 19.90
C ILE A 56 -1.01 15.39 20.37
N ASN A 57 -0.82 14.17 20.88
CA ASN A 57 0.50 13.64 21.19
C ASN A 57 1.25 13.38 19.86
N LEU A 58 2.27 14.22 19.58
CA LEU A 58 2.92 14.30 18.27
C LEU A 58 4.44 14.33 18.41
N ILE A 59 5.10 13.50 17.63
CA ILE A 59 6.55 13.45 17.45
C ILE A 59 6.85 13.77 15.99
N TYR A 60 7.63 14.80 15.75
CA TYR A 60 8.10 15.20 14.42
C TYR A 60 9.60 14.99 14.32
N HIS A 61 10.02 14.30 13.27
CA HIS A 61 11.43 14.11 12.94
C HIS A 61 11.65 14.45 11.46
N ARG A 62 12.62 15.30 11.17
CA ARG A 62 13.07 15.59 9.81
C ARG A 62 14.34 14.81 9.53
N PHE A 63 14.33 14.00 8.48
CA PHE A 63 15.51 13.29 8.00
C PHE A 63 16.40 14.18 7.15
N ASP A 64 17.71 13.86 7.14
CA ASP A 64 18.71 14.65 6.41
C ASP A 64 18.65 14.47 4.88
N ILE A 65 18.09 13.35 4.41
CA ILE A 65 18.02 13.00 2.99
C ILE A 65 16.62 12.56 2.60
N ASN A 66 16.21 12.87 1.36
CA ASN A 66 15.00 12.33 0.75
C ASN A 66 15.28 10.87 0.32
N LEU A 67 14.72 9.91 1.05
CA LEU A 67 14.82 8.49 0.76
C LEU A 67 13.65 8.01 -0.13
N GLY A 68 12.45 8.55 0.04
CA GLY A 68 11.24 8.11 -0.64
C GLY A 68 11.32 8.24 -2.16
N SER A 69 12.12 9.17 -2.68
CA SER A 69 12.35 9.32 -4.13
C SER A 69 13.00 8.09 -4.79
N SER A 70 13.82 7.35 -4.04
CA SER A 70 14.54 6.17 -4.53
C SER A 70 14.10 4.87 -3.87
N ASN A 71 13.64 4.93 -2.61
CA ASN A 71 13.23 3.79 -1.80
C ASN A 71 12.05 4.18 -0.89
N LEU A 72 10.85 4.22 -1.44
CA LEU A 72 9.65 4.64 -0.71
C LEU A 72 9.32 3.69 0.46
N VAL A 73 9.50 2.37 0.28
CA VAL A 73 9.30 1.40 1.38
C VAL A 73 10.31 1.63 2.50
N GLY A 74 11.56 1.91 2.17
CA GLY A 74 12.58 2.28 3.16
C GLY A 74 12.21 3.55 3.94
N GLN A 75 11.55 4.53 3.29
CA GLN A 75 11.01 5.70 3.96
C GLN A 75 9.90 5.32 4.95
N TRP A 76 8.99 4.43 4.59
CA TRP A 76 7.96 3.93 5.50
C TRP A 76 8.58 3.25 6.73
N GLU A 77 9.54 2.34 6.50
CA GLU A 77 10.20 1.58 7.57
C GLU A 77 10.97 2.49 8.54
N ARG A 78 11.73 3.49 8.04
CA ARG A 78 12.44 4.40 8.96
C ARG A 78 11.49 5.33 9.73
N CYS A 79 10.31 5.66 9.18
CA CYS A 79 9.29 6.37 9.94
C CYS A 79 8.67 5.49 11.04
N ILE A 80 8.41 4.21 10.76
CA ILE A 80 7.96 3.24 11.76
C ILE A 80 9.02 3.06 12.85
N ALA A 81 10.29 3.09 12.53
CA ALA A 81 11.39 3.00 13.51
C ALA A 81 11.46 4.19 14.50
N LEU A 82 10.75 5.29 14.24
CA LEU A 82 10.61 6.39 15.20
C LEU A 82 9.64 6.07 16.35
N THR A 83 8.81 5.04 16.23
CA THR A 83 7.75 4.71 17.20
C THR A 83 8.30 4.14 18.50
N ASN A 84 7.60 4.36 19.61
CA ASN A 84 8.05 4.02 20.97
C ASN A 84 7.55 2.65 21.47
N GLY A 85 7.22 1.73 20.56
CA GLY A 85 6.82 0.38 20.94
C GLY A 85 5.31 0.22 21.17
N GLU A 86 4.47 1.12 20.67
CA GLU A 86 3.02 0.95 20.66
C GLU A 86 2.65 -0.41 20.05
N PRO A 87 1.67 -1.16 20.63
CA PRO A 87 1.35 -2.50 20.18
C PRO A 87 0.73 -2.56 18.77
N TYR A 88 0.17 -1.44 18.30
CA TYR A 88 -0.44 -1.36 16.97
C TYR A 88 0.17 -0.23 16.16
N ILE A 89 0.28 -0.43 14.85
CA ILE A 89 0.83 0.54 13.90
C ILE A 89 -0.20 0.80 12.81
N TRP A 90 -0.37 2.08 12.48
CA TRP A 90 -1.14 2.56 11.35
C TRP A 90 -0.25 3.41 10.45
N LEU A 91 0.20 2.86 9.32
CA LEU A 91 0.91 3.64 8.32
C LEU A 91 -0.12 4.47 7.54
N PHE A 92 -0.08 5.77 7.75
CA PHE A 92 -0.98 6.73 7.12
C PHE A 92 -0.24 7.59 6.10
N SER A 93 -0.89 8.61 5.51
CA SER A 93 -0.33 9.46 4.46
C SER A 93 -0.42 10.94 4.81
N ASP A 94 0.40 11.77 4.15
CA ASP A 94 0.40 13.23 4.29
C ASP A 94 -0.69 13.93 3.44
N ASP A 95 -1.53 13.16 2.72
CA ASP A 95 -2.58 13.69 1.83
C ASP A 95 -3.96 13.05 2.01
N ASP A 96 -4.10 12.02 2.85
CA ASP A 96 -5.34 11.32 3.08
C ASP A 96 -6.07 11.81 4.36
N ILE A 97 -7.32 11.41 4.51
CA ILE A 97 -8.20 11.84 5.63
C ILE A 97 -8.80 10.63 6.29
N MET A 98 -8.92 10.64 7.63
CA MET A 98 -9.69 9.65 8.38
C MET A 98 -10.96 10.27 8.95
N GLU A 99 -12.07 9.51 8.95
CA GLU A 99 -13.31 9.94 9.62
C GLU A 99 -13.07 10.04 11.14
N PRO A 100 -13.80 10.93 11.88
CA PRO A 100 -13.49 11.25 13.28
C PRO A 100 -13.51 10.06 14.25
N ARG A 101 -14.16 8.96 13.89
CA ARG A 101 -14.29 7.77 14.75
C ARG A 101 -13.35 6.63 14.38
N CYS A 102 -12.36 6.84 13.53
CA CYS A 102 -11.49 5.76 13.08
C CYS A 102 -10.67 5.14 14.23
N VAL A 103 -10.01 5.94 15.05
CA VAL A 103 -9.24 5.45 16.20
C VAL A 103 -10.16 4.76 17.21
N GLU A 104 -11.29 5.38 17.58
CA GLU A 104 -12.29 4.79 18.47
C GLU A 104 -12.82 3.45 17.93
N SER A 105 -13.10 3.40 16.62
CA SER A 105 -13.61 2.18 15.96
C SER A 105 -12.63 1.03 16.05
N PHE A 106 -11.33 1.30 15.88
CA PHE A 106 -10.28 0.30 16.05
C PHE A 106 -10.12 -0.14 17.50
N LEU A 107 -9.96 0.82 18.44
CA LEU A 107 -9.67 0.51 19.83
C LEU A 107 -10.88 -0.13 20.57
N SER A 108 -12.08 0.08 20.09
CA SER A 108 -13.30 -0.58 20.61
C SER A 108 -13.47 -2.03 20.13
N LEU A 109 -12.68 -2.50 19.17
CA LEU A 109 -12.71 -3.91 18.78
C LEU A 109 -12.23 -4.81 19.93
N PRO A 110 -12.76 -6.04 20.06
CA PRO A 110 -12.24 -7.02 21.00
C PRO A 110 -10.71 -7.22 20.82
N VAL A 111 -10.00 -7.40 21.94
CA VAL A 111 -8.53 -7.56 21.94
C VAL A 111 -8.10 -8.68 21.01
N ASN A 112 -8.80 -9.82 21.01
CA ASN A 112 -8.50 -10.94 20.13
C ASN A 112 -8.59 -10.61 18.63
N ILE A 113 -9.41 -9.63 18.23
CA ILE A 113 -9.48 -9.14 16.84
C ILE A 113 -8.26 -8.26 16.57
N ARG A 114 -7.99 -7.28 17.45
CA ARG A 114 -6.85 -6.36 17.26
C ARG A 114 -5.50 -7.06 17.23
N GLU A 115 -5.35 -8.13 18.04
CA GLU A 115 -4.07 -8.88 18.14
C GLU A 115 -3.87 -9.93 17.06
N ASN A 116 -4.96 -10.48 16.51
CA ASN A 116 -4.87 -11.66 15.65
C ASN A 116 -5.35 -11.42 14.20
N TYR A 117 -5.71 -10.20 13.84
CA TYR A 117 -6.11 -9.83 12.48
C TYR A 117 -5.37 -8.58 11.99
N LEU A 118 -5.22 -8.50 10.68
CA LEU A 118 -4.97 -7.25 9.99
C LEU A 118 -6.29 -6.50 9.93
N VAL A 119 -6.42 -5.36 10.64
CA VAL A 119 -7.67 -4.61 10.70
C VAL A 119 -7.75 -3.63 9.54
N HIS A 120 -8.88 -3.63 8.83
CA HIS A 120 -9.12 -2.86 7.62
C HIS A 120 -10.31 -1.90 7.78
N PHE A 121 -10.21 -0.72 7.18
CA PHE A 121 -11.30 0.25 7.01
C PHE A 121 -11.73 0.31 5.56
N ASN A 122 -13.05 0.32 5.30
CA ASN A 122 -13.53 0.65 3.97
C ASN A 122 -13.14 2.09 3.59
N ILE A 123 -12.90 2.33 2.31
CA ILE A 123 -12.42 3.62 1.82
C ILE A 123 -13.47 4.38 1.02
N LYS A 124 -13.29 5.70 0.97
CA LYS A 124 -13.85 6.59 -0.05
C LYS A 124 -12.70 7.18 -0.86
N VAL A 125 -12.89 7.42 -2.13
CA VAL A 125 -11.94 8.17 -2.95
C VAL A 125 -12.42 9.61 -3.06
N ILE A 126 -11.55 10.57 -2.70
CA ILE A 126 -11.86 12.00 -2.75
C ILE A 126 -10.96 12.72 -3.76
N ASP A 127 -11.42 13.85 -4.27
CA ASP A 127 -10.63 14.78 -5.08
C ASP A 127 -9.82 15.78 -4.22
N ASP A 128 -9.14 16.73 -4.87
CA ASP A 128 -8.36 17.78 -4.22
C ASP A 128 -9.23 18.73 -3.36
N LYS A 129 -10.54 18.75 -3.57
CA LYS A 129 -11.52 19.58 -2.82
C LYS A 129 -12.29 18.76 -1.78
N GLU A 130 -11.87 17.52 -1.52
CA GLU A 130 -12.50 16.58 -0.58
C GLU A 130 -13.90 16.10 -1.00
N ASN A 131 -14.30 16.31 -2.26
CA ASN A 131 -15.53 15.72 -2.77
C ASN A 131 -15.33 14.21 -2.99
N VAL A 132 -16.30 13.40 -2.57
CA VAL A 132 -16.28 11.96 -2.83
C VAL A 132 -16.54 11.73 -4.32
N ILE A 133 -15.53 11.20 -5.03
CA ILE A 133 -15.62 10.90 -6.46
C ILE A 133 -15.84 9.41 -6.75
N LYS A 134 -15.61 8.55 -5.74
CA LYS A 134 -15.87 7.11 -5.85
C LYS A 134 -16.03 6.48 -4.47
N GLU A 135 -17.01 5.59 -4.34
CA GLU A 135 -17.10 4.62 -3.24
C GLU A 135 -16.81 3.21 -3.78
N PRO A 136 -15.63 2.63 -3.45
CA PRO A 136 -15.31 1.26 -3.83
C PRO A 136 -16.27 0.25 -3.22
N CYS A 137 -16.27 -0.98 -3.75
CA CYS A 137 -16.99 -2.09 -3.14
C CYS A 137 -16.49 -2.32 -1.70
N ARG A 138 -17.41 -2.54 -0.78
CA ARG A 138 -17.08 -2.88 0.60
C ARG A 138 -16.41 -4.24 0.68
N TYR A 139 -15.46 -4.35 1.57
CA TYR A 139 -14.88 -5.63 1.94
C TYR A 139 -15.85 -6.40 2.86
N PRO A 140 -15.87 -7.74 2.80
CA PRO A 140 -16.56 -8.54 3.80
C PRO A 140 -15.91 -8.32 5.18
N GLU A 141 -16.64 -8.60 6.25
CA GLU A 141 -16.16 -8.46 7.64
C GLU A 141 -14.86 -9.24 7.86
N ARG A 142 -14.78 -10.45 7.29
CA ARG A 142 -13.58 -11.31 7.37
C ARG A 142 -13.18 -11.79 6.00
N MET A 143 -11.87 -11.84 5.79
CA MET A 143 -11.27 -12.25 4.54
C MET A 143 -9.92 -12.92 4.79
N SER A 144 -9.70 -14.10 4.24
CA SER A 144 -8.40 -14.75 4.26
C SER A 144 -7.41 -14.05 3.31
N ALA A 145 -6.11 -14.31 3.46
CA ALA A 145 -5.09 -13.82 2.54
C ALA A 145 -5.38 -14.21 1.08
N LYS A 146 -5.90 -15.44 0.87
CA LYS A 146 -6.24 -15.93 -0.47
C LYS A 146 -7.44 -15.21 -1.08
N GLU A 147 -8.50 -14.97 -0.29
CA GLU A 147 -9.67 -14.23 -0.74
C GLU A 147 -9.31 -12.77 -1.06
N TYR A 148 -8.44 -12.15 -0.25
CA TYR A 148 -7.93 -10.80 -0.53
C TYR A 148 -7.13 -10.77 -1.84
N LEU A 149 -6.21 -11.72 -2.06
CA LEU A 149 -5.47 -11.84 -3.32
C LEU A 149 -6.42 -11.96 -4.52
N ASP A 150 -7.42 -12.84 -4.44
CA ASP A 150 -8.37 -13.04 -5.53
C ASP A 150 -9.25 -11.80 -5.77
N ALA A 151 -9.69 -11.15 -4.71
CA ALA A 151 -10.45 -9.92 -4.78
C ALA A 151 -9.66 -8.80 -5.48
N LYS A 152 -8.40 -8.58 -5.08
CA LYS A 152 -7.51 -7.57 -5.68
C LYS A 152 -7.23 -7.82 -7.15
N LEU A 153 -7.05 -9.07 -7.55
CA LEU A 153 -6.67 -9.41 -8.93
C LEU A 153 -7.87 -9.56 -9.87
N PHE A 154 -9.03 -9.98 -9.36
CA PHE A 154 -10.13 -10.45 -10.22
C PHE A 154 -11.48 -9.76 -10.00
N GLN A 155 -11.70 -9.13 -8.84
CA GLN A 155 -12.97 -8.47 -8.56
C GLN A 155 -12.93 -6.99 -8.96
N LYS A 156 -13.89 -6.60 -9.80
CA LYS A 156 -14.07 -5.18 -10.15
C LYS A 156 -14.57 -4.40 -8.92
N GLY A 157 -13.93 -3.26 -8.65
CA GLY A 157 -14.36 -2.35 -7.59
C GLY A 157 -13.73 -2.58 -6.23
N ILE A 158 -13.01 -3.68 -6.02
CA ILE A 158 -12.14 -3.84 -4.84
C ILE A 158 -10.86 -3.05 -5.08
N ILE A 159 -10.69 -1.98 -4.30
CA ILE A 159 -9.52 -1.10 -4.35
C ILE A 159 -8.87 -1.15 -2.97
N SER A 160 -7.57 -1.05 -2.91
CA SER A 160 -6.80 -1.02 -1.68
C SER A 160 -5.56 -0.15 -1.88
N TYR A 161 -5.22 0.57 -0.84
CA TYR A 161 -4.04 1.40 -0.72
C TYR A 161 -3.29 1.04 0.58
N VAL A 162 -2.34 1.85 0.99
CA VAL A 162 -1.59 1.59 2.22
C VAL A 162 -2.34 2.05 3.48
N VAL A 163 -3.18 3.07 3.36
CA VAL A 163 -3.71 3.86 4.48
C VAL A 163 -4.91 3.28 5.23
N GLU A 164 -5.52 2.23 4.70
CA GLU A 164 -6.73 1.65 5.31
C GLU A 164 -6.47 0.49 6.26
N PHE A 165 -5.20 0.17 6.56
CA PHE A 165 -4.85 -0.98 7.40
C PHE A 165 -4.13 -0.59 8.69
N ILE A 166 -4.58 -1.20 9.81
CA ILE A 166 -3.88 -1.19 11.09
C ILE A 166 -3.41 -2.61 11.39
N PHE A 167 -2.18 -2.75 11.83
CA PHE A 167 -1.58 -4.06 12.09
C PHE A 167 -0.89 -4.11 13.46
N PRO A 168 -0.90 -5.28 14.13
CA PRO A 168 -0.11 -5.50 15.34
C PRO A 168 1.39 -5.35 15.06
N ARG A 169 2.13 -4.74 15.98
CA ARG A 169 3.58 -4.60 15.88
C ARG A 169 4.29 -5.94 15.73
N TRP A 170 3.88 -6.96 16.51
CA TRP A 170 4.47 -8.30 16.43
C TRP A 170 4.39 -8.88 15.00
N LEU A 171 3.29 -8.59 14.29
CA LEU A 171 3.07 -9.07 12.93
C LEU A 171 4.09 -8.44 11.96
N TYR A 172 4.29 -7.13 12.07
CA TYR A 172 5.30 -6.40 11.32
C TYR A 172 6.71 -6.94 11.58
N GLU A 173 7.08 -7.12 12.85
CA GLU A 173 8.40 -7.59 13.26
C GLU A 173 8.67 -9.04 12.82
N GLN A 174 7.75 -9.96 13.10
CA GLN A 174 7.91 -11.38 12.74
C GLN A 174 7.91 -11.64 11.24
N THR A 175 7.28 -10.79 10.45
CA THR A 175 7.27 -10.95 8.99
C THR A 175 8.44 -10.22 8.32
N GLY A 176 9.24 -9.43 9.06
CA GLY A 176 10.37 -8.67 8.53
C GLY A 176 9.97 -7.41 7.77
N GLY A 177 8.86 -6.76 8.18
CA GLY A 177 8.41 -5.49 7.62
C GLY A 177 7.68 -5.58 6.28
N PHE A 178 7.66 -4.46 5.58
CA PHE A 178 6.98 -4.34 4.28
C PHE A 178 7.72 -5.09 3.17
N GLN A 179 6.96 -5.59 2.20
CA GLN A 179 7.51 -6.16 0.97
C GLN A 179 8.12 -5.04 0.13
N LYS A 180 9.34 -5.28 -0.40
CA LYS A 180 10.14 -4.25 -1.08
C LYS A 180 10.14 -4.47 -2.58
N TYR A 181 9.39 -3.62 -3.29
CA TYR A 181 9.44 -3.55 -4.74
C TYR A 181 9.80 -2.13 -5.18
N ASP A 182 10.38 -2.02 -6.35
CA ASP A 182 10.72 -0.73 -6.93
C ASP A 182 9.47 0.17 -7.05
N LEU A 183 9.62 1.46 -6.75
CA LEU A 183 8.54 2.46 -6.65
C LEU A 183 7.45 2.10 -5.62
N ALA A 184 7.69 1.18 -4.70
CA ALA A 184 6.69 0.54 -3.84
C ALA A 184 5.50 -0.07 -4.62
N TRP A 185 5.67 -0.36 -5.91
CA TRP A 185 4.61 -0.82 -6.80
C TRP A 185 4.15 -2.23 -6.47
N GLY A 186 3.04 -2.36 -5.78
CA GLY A 186 2.50 -3.61 -5.25
C GLY A 186 3.04 -4.02 -3.88
N SER A 187 3.88 -3.18 -3.25
CA SER A 187 4.46 -3.44 -1.92
C SER A 187 3.38 -3.54 -0.84
N ASP A 188 2.41 -2.65 -0.87
CA ASP A 188 1.24 -2.66 0.01
C ASP A 188 0.44 -3.96 -0.14
N MET A 189 0.02 -4.30 -1.35
CA MET A 189 -0.76 -5.50 -1.62
C MET A 189 -0.08 -6.79 -1.13
N MET A 190 1.20 -6.97 -1.46
CA MET A 190 1.93 -8.17 -1.04
C MET A 190 2.23 -8.19 0.45
N THR A 191 2.43 -7.03 1.08
CA THR A 191 2.55 -6.94 2.53
C THR A 191 1.26 -7.37 3.21
N TRP A 192 0.10 -6.90 2.74
CA TRP A 192 -1.19 -7.28 3.31
C TRP A 192 -1.50 -8.77 3.13
N ILE A 193 -1.15 -9.37 1.99
CA ILE A 193 -1.25 -10.82 1.79
C ILE A 193 -0.36 -11.57 2.79
N LYS A 194 0.90 -11.16 2.95
CA LYS A 194 1.87 -11.77 3.86
C LYS A 194 1.43 -11.65 5.33
N PHE A 195 0.92 -10.48 5.72
CA PHE A 195 0.41 -10.25 7.07
C PHE A 195 -0.85 -11.09 7.33
N ALA A 196 -1.81 -11.06 6.41
CA ALA A 196 -3.03 -11.85 6.52
C ALA A 196 -2.78 -13.38 6.54
N ASP A 197 -1.74 -13.87 5.82
CA ASP A 197 -1.31 -15.27 5.84
C ASP A 197 -0.66 -15.67 7.18
N ARG A 198 -0.06 -14.70 7.88
CA ARG A 198 0.63 -14.93 9.16
C ARG A 198 -0.29 -14.84 10.38
N CYS A 199 -1.38 -14.11 10.26
CA CYS A 199 -2.42 -13.96 11.28
C CYS A 199 -3.73 -14.66 10.85
N ASN A 200 -4.86 -14.30 11.46
CA ASN A 200 -6.16 -14.91 11.13
C ASN A 200 -6.84 -14.30 9.89
N GLY A 201 -6.10 -13.55 9.07
CA GLY A 201 -6.63 -12.86 7.89
C GLY A 201 -6.91 -11.37 8.16
N ILE A 202 -7.82 -10.80 7.38
CA ILE A 202 -8.24 -9.40 7.44
C ILE A 202 -9.60 -9.33 8.14
N PHE A 203 -9.73 -8.39 9.07
CA PHE A 203 -11.01 -8.02 9.69
C PHE A 203 -11.39 -6.60 9.29
N THR A 204 -12.55 -6.41 8.68
CA THR A 204 -13.03 -5.10 8.23
C THR A 204 -14.02 -4.52 9.22
N THR A 205 -13.79 -3.28 9.68
CA THR A 205 -14.76 -2.53 10.48
C THR A 205 -15.58 -1.59 9.59
N ASP A 206 -16.89 -1.53 9.82
CA ASP A 206 -17.83 -0.64 9.11
C ASP A 206 -18.13 0.65 9.87
N LYS A 207 -17.54 0.84 11.05
CA LYS A 207 -17.90 1.95 11.97
C LYS A 207 -17.34 3.32 11.53
N ALA A 208 -16.33 3.31 10.68
CA ALA A 208 -15.70 4.51 10.11
C ALA A 208 -15.02 4.16 8.78
N LYS A 209 -14.65 5.18 8.00
CA LYS A 209 -13.96 5.04 6.72
C LYS A 209 -12.71 5.91 6.66
N VAL A 210 -11.77 5.50 5.82
CA VAL A 210 -10.63 6.32 5.39
C VAL A 210 -10.94 6.92 4.03
N MET A 211 -10.52 8.16 3.79
CA MET A 211 -10.69 8.86 2.52
C MET A 211 -9.32 8.96 1.85
N TRP A 212 -9.14 8.19 0.79
CA TRP A 212 -7.94 8.25 -0.04
C TRP A 212 -8.07 9.35 -1.09
N ARG A 213 -7.06 10.23 -1.18
CA ARG A 213 -7.07 11.37 -2.09
C ARG A 213 -6.48 11.01 -3.45
N SER A 214 -7.27 11.21 -4.50
CA SER A 214 -6.81 11.11 -5.88
C SER A 214 -6.38 12.49 -6.36
N SER A 215 -5.08 12.76 -6.39
CA SER A 215 -4.51 14.03 -6.80
C SER A 215 -3.46 13.88 -7.91
N ALA A 216 -3.08 14.99 -8.52
CA ALA A 216 -1.99 15.02 -9.51
C ALA A 216 -0.60 14.73 -8.88
N GLU A 217 -0.48 14.81 -7.55
CA GLU A 217 0.77 14.55 -6.83
C GLU A 217 1.03 13.05 -6.56
N ASN A 218 0.12 12.17 -6.95
CA ASN A 218 0.28 10.72 -6.75
C ASN A 218 1.27 10.13 -7.78
N ILE A 219 2.09 9.17 -7.35
CA ILE A 219 3.08 8.48 -8.22
C ILE A 219 2.38 7.61 -9.29
N SER A 220 1.19 7.11 -9.01
CA SER A 220 0.47 6.15 -9.86
C SER A 220 0.19 6.65 -11.29
N PRO A 221 -0.09 7.95 -11.57
CA PRO A 221 -0.39 8.42 -12.93
C PRO A 221 0.80 8.49 -13.88
N ASP A 222 2.05 8.53 -13.40
CA ASP A 222 3.21 8.66 -14.29
C ASP A 222 3.35 7.45 -15.22
N LYS A 223 3.27 7.72 -16.53
CA LYS A 223 3.37 6.74 -17.62
C LYS A 223 4.62 6.94 -18.49
N SER A 224 5.58 7.74 -18.06
CA SER A 224 6.85 7.89 -18.78
C SER A 224 7.50 6.51 -18.98
N HIS A 225 8.21 6.33 -20.10
CA HIS A 225 8.82 5.05 -20.46
C HIS A 225 9.73 4.46 -19.34
N PRO A 226 10.63 5.23 -18.71
CA PRO A 226 11.45 4.70 -17.62
C PRO A 226 10.62 4.22 -16.42
N ILE A 227 9.62 4.99 -16.01
CA ILE A 227 8.74 4.63 -14.90
C ILE A 227 7.85 3.44 -15.26
N TYR A 228 7.36 3.38 -16.48
CA TYR A 228 6.60 2.23 -16.97
C TYR A 228 7.42 0.93 -16.89
N MET A 229 8.68 0.95 -17.34
CA MET A 229 9.56 -0.21 -17.28
C MET A 229 9.84 -0.66 -15.84
N ARG A 230 10.11 0.27 -14.92
CA ARG A 230 10.26 -0.01 -13.49
C ARG A 230 8.99 -0.64 -12.89
N LYS A 231 7.81 -0.12 -13.20
CA LYS A 231 6.53 -0.71 -12.78
C LYS A 231 6.34 -2.12 -13.34
N MET A 232 6.77 -2.38 -14.58
CA MET A 232 6.65 -3.72 -15.18
C MET A 232 7.59 -4.73 -14.54
N LEU A 233 8.82 -4.35 -14.20
CA LEU A 233 9.75 -5.20 -13.45
C LEU A 233 9.23 -5.49 -12.03
N ALA A 234 8.70 -4.48 -11.34
CA ALA A 234 8.04 -4.67 -10.05
C ALA A 234 6.81 -5.60 -10.16
N ASN A 235 6.01 -5.48 -11.24
CA ASN A 235 4.90 -6.41 -11.53
C ASN A 235 5.35 -7.87 -11.62
N ILE A 236 6.49 -8.11 -12.26
CA ILE A 236 7.07 -9.46 -12.37
C ILE A 236 7.48 -9.95 -10.98
N ALA A 237 8.18 -9.12 -10.21
CA ALA A 237 8.67 -9.46 -8.88
C ALA A 237 7.51 -9.82 -7.92
N TYR A 238 6.49 -8.96 -7.79
CA TYR A 238 5.37 -9.29 -6.90
C TYR A 238 4.52 -10.46 -7.42
N THR A 239 4.47 -10.70 -8.75
CA THR A 239 3.80 -11.89 -9.29
C THR A 239 4.55 -13.16 -8.92
N ALA A 240 5.89 -13.13 -8.88
CA ALA A 240 6.69 -14.25 -8.37
C ALA A 240 6.36 -14.55 -6.90
N ASP A 241 6.24 -13.52 -6.07
CA ASP A 241 5.85 -13.69 -4.66
C ASP A 241 4.41 -14.20 -4.51
N ILE A 242 3.47 -13.80 -5.39
CA ILE A 242 2.14 -14.42 -5.45
C ILE A 242 2.23 -15.92 -5.75
N VAL A 243 3.04 -16.31 -6.72
CA VAL A 243 3.25 -17.72 -7.07
C VAL A 243 3.86 -18.47 -5.89
N ALA A 244 4.85 -17.89 -5.21
CA ALA A 244 5.46 -18.47 -4.02
C ALA A 244 4.44 -18.64 -2.88
N PHE A 245 3.60 -17.62 -2.62
CA PHE A 245 2.51 -17.69 -1.65
C PHE A 245 1.52 -18.81 -1.96
N LEU A 246 1.09 -18.93 -3.22
CA LEU A 246 0.16 -19.99 -3.64
C LEU A 246 0.77 -21.39 -3.44
N ASN A 247 2.04 -21.58 -3.85
CA ASN A 247 2.74 -22.86 -3.69
C ASN A 247 2.93 -23.22 -2.22
N LYS A 248 3.37 -22.28 -1.38
CA LYS A 248 3.54 -22.46 0.07
C LYS A 248 2.25 -22.97 0.74
N ASN A 249 1.11 -22.47 0.30
CA ASN A 249 -0.20 -22.76 0.87
C ASN A 249 -0.96 -23.87 0.11
N ASN A 250 -0.31 -24.59 -0.82
CA ASN A 250 -0.89 -25.65 -1.64
C ASN A 250 -2.11 -25.22 -2.48
N TYR A 251 -2.16 -23.94 -2.88
CA TYR A 251 -3.16 -23.44 -3.82
C TYR A 251 -2.71 -23.67 -5.26
N PRO A 252 -3.61 -24.01 -6.19
CA PRO A 252 -3.25 -24.22 -7.58
C PRO A 252 -2.80 -22.90 -8.24
N VAL A 253 -1.58 -22.88 -8.79
CA VAL A 253 -1.09 -21.79 -9.62
C VAL A 253 -1.69 -21.95 -11.01
N THR A 254 -2.57 -21.03 -11.38
CA THR A 254 -3.21 -21.02 -12.70
C THR A 254 -2.80 -19.78 -13.50
N PHE A 255 -2.99 -19.83 -14.81
CA PHE A 255 -2.67 -18.69 -15.69
C PHE A 255 -3.32 -17.37 -15.24
N LYS A 256 -4.48 -17.42 -14.57
CA LYS A 256 -5.15 -16.19 -14.09
C LYS A 256 -4.27 -15.33 -13.20
N TYR A 257 -3.36 -15.91 -12.40
CA TYR A 257 -2.46 -15.13 -11.50
C TYR A 257 -1.30 -14.47 -12.23
N VAL A 258 -0.82 -15.05 -13.32
CA VAL A 258 0.31 -14.53 -14.10
C VAL A 258 -0.12 -13.69 -15.30
N ARG A 259 -1.38 -13.79 -15.73
CA ARG A 259 -1.90 -13.11 -16.92
C ARG A 259 -1.79 -11.58 -16.86
N ASN A 260 -1.79 -11.00 -15.65
CA ASN A 260 -1.75 -9.53 -15.49
C ASN A 260 -0.44 -8.94 -16.01
N VAL A 261 0.68 -9.63 -15.87
CA VAL A 261 1.97 -9.22 -16.44
C VAL A 261 1.85 -9.11 -17.96
N TRP A 262 1.39 -10.19 -18.60
CA TRP A 262 1.27 -10.25 -20.07
C TRP A 262 0.16 -9.34 -20.60
N GLY A 263 -0.94 -9.21 -19.87
CA GLY A 263 -2.03 -8.30 -20.22
C GLY A 263 -1.61 -6.83 -20.18
N ASN A 264 -0.79 -6.44 -19.21
CA ASN A 264 -0.22 -5.10 -19.15
C ASN A 264 0.77 -4.84 -20.29
N LEU A 265 1.63 -5.80 -20.58
CA LEU A 265 2.54 -5.74 -21.74
C LEU A 265 1.75 -5.61 -23.05
N PHE A 266 0.74 -6.45 -23.24
CA PHE A 266 -0.08 -6.41 -24.46
C PHE A 266 -0.79 -5.08 -24.68
N ARG A 267 -1.35 -4.48 -23.61
CA ARG A 267 -2.02 -3.18 -23.72
C ARG A 267 -1.07 -2.03 -24.07
N ASN A 268 0.17 -2.10 -23.62
CA ASN A 268 1.13 -1.00 -23.73
C ASN A 268 2.32 -1.34 -24.64
N ILE A 269 2.16 -2.31 -25.55
CA ILE A 269 3.28 -2.83 -26.35
C ILE A 269 3.93 -1.77 -27.23
N CYS A 270 3.16 -0.77 -27.70
CA CYS A 270 3.67 0.32 -28.51
C CYS A 270 4.58 1.30 -27.76
N PHE A 271 4.64 1.19 -26.41
CA PHE A 271 5.52 2.00 -25.55
C PHE A 271 6.83 1.30 -25.21
N ILE A 272 7.03 0.04 -25.62
CA ILE A 272 8.21 -0.75 -25.31
C ILE A 272 8.93 -1.16 -26.61
N ASN A 273 10.24 -1.20 -26.55
CA ASN A 273 11.08 -1.64 -27.68
C ASN A 273 11.46 -3.13 -27.57
N LYS A 274 12.16 -3.67 -28.57
CA LYS A 274 12.56 -5.08 -28.59
C LYS A 274 13.51 -5.45 -27.44
N ASN A 275 14.35 -4.52 -26.98
CA ASN A 275 15.28 -4.77 -25.87
C ASN A 275 14.53 -4.81 -24.54
N ASP A 276 13.56 -3.91 -24.34
CA ASP A 276 12.66 -3.94 -23.17
C ASP A 276 11.93 -5.27 -23.08
N LEU A 277 11.35 -5.74 -24.20
CA LEU A 277 10.64 -7.02 -24.24
C LEU A 277 11.55 -8.21 -23.91
N ARG A 278 12.81 -8.18 -24.35
CA ARG A 278 13.80 -9.21 -24.00
C ARG A 278 14.12 -9.19 -22.51
N LEU A 279 14.34 -8.00 -21.93
CA LEU A 279 14.60 -7.81 -20.51
C LEU A 279 13.44 -8.34 -19.66
N LEU A 280 12.20 -7.93 -19.97
CA LEU A 280 11.01 -8.36 -19.25
C LEU A 280 10.79 -9.88 -19.34
N LYS A 281 11.06 -10.49 -20.53
CA LYS A 281 11.01 -11.94 -20.68
C LYS A 281 12.07 -12.64 -19.83
N ALA A 282 13.30 -12.14 -19.82
CA ALA A 282 14.38 -12.73 -19.03
C ALA A 282 14.03 -12.68 -17.52
N SER A 283 13.62 -11.52 -17.03
CA SER A 283 13.18 -11.34 -15.63
C SER A 283 11.99 -12.26 -15.27
N TYR A 284 11.01 -12.39 -16.16
CA TYR A 284 9.87 -13.30 -15.93
C TYR A 284 10.32 -14.77 -15.85
N ASN A 285 11.18 -15.22 -16.76
CA ASN A 285 11.66 -16.60 -16.77
C ASN A 285 12.48 -16.94 -15.52
N GLU A 286 13.30 -16.00 -15.07
CA GLU A 286 14.12 -16.15 -13.86
C GLU A 286 13.26 -16.22 -12.59
N SER A 287 12.24 -15.35 -12.49
CA SER A 287 11.48 -15.16 -11.25
C SER A 287 10.28 -16.11 -11.11
N ILE A 288 9.58 -16.43 -12.21
CA ILE A 288 8.30 -17.16 -12.20
C ILE A 288 8.43 -18.53 -12.87
N GLY A 289 9.34 -18.65 -13.84
CA GLY A 289 9.44 -19.79 -14.73
C GLY A 289 8.51 -19.67 -15.95
N PHE A 290 8.83 -20.42 -17.00
CA PHE A 290 8.17 -20.32 -18.30
C PHE A 290 7.38 -21.61 -18.60
N ASN A 291 6.05 -21.52 -18.61
CA ASN A 291 5.16 -22.61 -18.94
C ASN A 291 4.43 -22.39 -20.28
N ALA A 292 3.68 -23.39 -20.76
CA ALA A 292 2.97 -23.32 -22.04
C ALA A 292 2.02 -22.10 -22.15
N PHE A 293 1.31 -21.74 -21.09
CA PHE A 293 0.41 -20.57 -21.09
C PHE A 293 1.16 -19.26 -21.17
N SER A 294 2.26 -19.14 -20.43
CA SER A 294 3.17 -17.99 -20.49
C SER A 294 3.80 -17.84 -21.88
N TYR A 295 4.13 -18.97 -22.54
CA TYR A 295 4.65 -18.97 -23.89
C TYR A 295 3.63 -18.44 -24.91
N MET A 296 2.39 -18.89 -24.85
CA MET A 296 1.32 -18.41 -25.73
C MET A 296 1.08 -16.92 -25.53
N ALA A 297 0.99 -16.45 -24.29
CA ALA A 297 0.82 -15.04 -23.96
C ALA A 297 2.00 -14.19 -24.48
N TYR A 298 3.24 -14.67 -24.31
CA TYR A 298 4.44 -14.02 -24.83
C TYR A 298 4.42 -13.92 -26.38
N ILE A 299 4.04 -15.00 -27.09
CA ILE A 299 3.93 -14.97 -28.56
C ILE A 299 2.90 -13.94 -28.98
N THR A 300 1.76 -13.86 -28.32
CA THR A 300 0.71 -12.87 -28.63
C THR A 300 1.24 -11.44 -28.48
N VAL A 301 1.98 -11.17 -27.39
CA VAL A 301 2.64 -9.86 -27.17
C VAL A 301 3.68 -9.59 -28.27
N LYS A 302 4.51 -10.58 -28.59
CA LYS A 302 5.58 -10.46 -29.62
C LYS A 302 4.99 -10.22 -31.01
N VAL A 303 3.93 -10.91 -31.39
CA VAL A 303 3.24 -10.69 -32.67
C VAL A 303 2.70 -9.26 -32.73
N LYS A 304 2.01 -8.79 -31.69
CA LYS A 304 1.51 -7.42 -31.68
C LYS A 304 2.64 -6.39 -31.78
N SER A 305 3.82 -6.63 -31.18
CA SER A 305 4.96 -5.71 -31.26
C SER A 305 5.57 -5.56 -32.65
N ILE A 306 5.19 -6.41 -33.61
CA ILE A 306 5.61 -6.30 -35.02
C ILE A 306 4.73 -5.28 -35.76
N PHE A 307 3.50 -5.07 -35.30
CA PHE A 307 2.52 -4.19 -35.92
C PHE A 307 2.43 -2.79 -35.25
N CYS A 308 3.16 -2.58 -34.16
CA CYS A 308 3.37 -1.28 -33.52
C CYS A 308 4.75 -0.69 -33.85
#